data_52d932292cea7610202b3ed268b901d4
#
_entry.id   52d932292cea7610202b3ed268b901d4
#
_cell.length_a   1.000
_cell.length_b   1.000
_cell.length_c   1.000
_cell.angle_alpha   90.00
_cell.angle_beta   90.00
_cell.angle_gamma   90.00
#
_symmetry.space_group_name_H-M   'P 1'
#
loop_
_entity.id
_entity.type
_entity.pdbx_description
1 polymer ?
#
loop_
_entity_poly.entity_id
_entity_poly.type
_entity_poly.pdbx_seq_one_letter_code
_entity_poly.pdbx_strand_id
1 'polypeptide(L)'
;VETSTDHRIRDQFFPGVEIRHSLEYAVIVDEQIQLQRTLATLGEDEEGPTPHVARFHEIAPGHVVVVAQFSTDQGAEYRVGELPDSEQIDSEQITWTPIRFARPMSGTFLTNTVRSGCIPSNTLDMVGSIDGPALGYARIRIEAT
;
A
#
# COMPACT_ATOMS: atom_id res chain seq x y z
N VAL A 1 6.58 3.97 -2.66
CA VAL A 1 7.62 3.13 -3.29
C VAL A 1 7.78 1.88 -2.45
N GLU A 2 7.79 0.73 -3.09
CA GLU A 2 8.19 -0.54 -2.47
C GLU A 2 9.70 -0.68 -2.62
N THR A 3 10.37 -1.08 -1.53
CA THR A 3 11.80 -1.42 -1.55
C THR A 3 11.98 -2.80 -0.95
N SER A 4 12.77 -3.63 -1.60
CA SER A 4 13.16 -4.95 -1.11
C SER A 4 14.55 -5.32 -1.60
N THR A 5 15.22 -6.18 -0.86
CA THR A 5 16.49 -6.75 -1.26
C THR A 5 16.25 -8.09 -1.95
N ASP A 6 16.69 -8.24 -3.20
CA ASP A 6 16.61 -9.53 -3.91
C ASP A 6 17.52 -10.56 -3.22
N HIS A 7 16.97 -11.67 -2.76
CA HIS A 7 17.70 -12.74 -2.07
C HIS A 7 18.91 -13.25 -2.87
N ARG A 8 18.77 -13.40 -4.18
CA ARG A 8 19.84 -13.93 -5.03
C ARG A 8 21.02 -12.97 -5.14
N ILE A 9 20.70 -11.66 -5.18
CA ILE A 9 21.73 -10.61 -5.21
C ILE A 9 22.37 -10.48 -3.83
N ARG A 10 21.55 -10.49 -2.77
CA ARG A 10 22.03 -10.41 -1.40
C ARG A 10 23.06 -11.50 -1.09
N ASP A 11 22.69 -12.75 -1.27
CA ASP A 11 23.54 -13.90 -0.87
C ASP A 11 24.87 -13.93 -1.62
N GLN A 12 24.87 -13.48 -2.87
CA GLN A 12 26.07 -13.45 -3.71
C GLN A 12 26.98 -12.24 -3.45
N PHE A 13 26.40 -11.05 -3.26
CA PHE A 13 27.15 -9.79 -3.25
C PHE A 13 27.13 -9.08 -1.90
N PHE A 14 26.13 -9.33 -1.08
CA PHE A 14 25.91 -8.66 0.20
C PHE A 14 25.56 -9.65 1.33
N PRO A 15 26.41 -10.68 1.57
CA PRO A 15 26.15 -11.65 2.62
C PRO A 15 26.07 -10.92 3.98
N GLY A 16 25.02 -11.19 4.74
CA GLY A 16 24.81 -10.58 6.06
C GLY A 16 23.99 -9.28 6.05
N VAL A 17 23.51 -8.83 4.87
CA VAL A 17 22.52 -7.76 4.80
C VAL A 17 21.13 -8.36 5.02
N GLU A 18 20.44 -7.89 6.05
CA GLU A 18 19.07 -8.27 6.37
C GLU A 18 18.09 -7.82 5.27
N ILE A 19 17.14 -8.68 4.91
CA ILE A 19 16.05 -8.32 4.00
C ILE A 19 15.01 -7.51 4.78
N ARG A 20 14.64 -6.36 4.22
CA ARG A 20 13.58 -5.52 4.75
C ARG A 20 12.67 -5.04 3.63
N HIS A 21 11.38 -5.27 3.81
CA HIS A 21 10.34 -4.76 2.94
C HIS A 21 9.75 -3.51 3.54
N SER A 22 9.60 -2.43 2.76
CA SER A 22 8.96 -1.22 3.24
C SER A 22 8.10 -0.54 2.18
N LEU A 23 7.06 0.15 2.63
CA LEU A 23 6.30 1.12 1.85
C LEU A 23 6.75 2.51 2.28
N GLU A 24 7.37 3.23 1.35
CA GLU A 24 7.85 4.58 1.58
C GLU A 24 6.89 5.60 0.95
N TYR A 25 6.59 6.65 1.70
CA TYR A 25 5.84 7.82 1.28
C TYR A 25 6.74 9.03 1.18
N ALA A 26 6.64 9.77 0.09
CA ALA A 26 7.35 11.03 -0.07
C ALA A 26 6.45 12.09 -0.69
N VAL A 27 6.54 13.31 -0.19
CA VAL A 27 5.99 14.51 -0.81
C VAL A 27 7.11 15.26 -1.47
N ILE A 28 6.95 15.53 -2.77
CA ILE A 28 7.94 16.26 -3.57
C ILE A 28 7.28 17.55 -4.05
N VAL A 29 7.89 18.68 -3.73
CA VAL A 29 7.48 20.01 -4.16
C VAL A 29 8.70 20.71 -4.76
N ASP A 30 8.55 21.30 -5.94
CA ASP A 30 9.64 21.99 -6.64
C ASP A 30 10.94 21.17 -6.72
N GLU A 31 10.80 19.90 -7.12
CA GLU A 31 11.90 18.91 -7.24
C GLU A 31 12.64 18.58 -5.93
N GLN A 32 12.10 19.01 -4.79
CA GLN A 32 12.66 18.73 -3.48
C GLN A 32 11.74 17.83 -2.65
N ILE A 33 12.35 16.87 -1.95
CA ILE A 33 11.62 16.03 -0.98
C ILE A 33 11.33 16.89 0.25
N GLN A 34 10.06 17.22 0.45
CA GLN A 34 9.60 17.98 1.61
C GLN A 34 9.30 17.08 2.81
N LEU A 35 8.86 15.86 2.51
CA LEU A 35 8.51 14.86 3.52
C LEU A 35 8.89 13.48 3.00
N GLN A 36 9.45 12.64 3.86
CA GLN A 36 9.62 11.21 3.62
C GLN A 36 9.29 10.43 4.88
N ARG A 37 8.50 9.37 4.74
CA ARG A 37 8.06 8.51 5.85
C ARG A 37 7.92 7.06 5.39
N THR A 38 8.19 6.14 6.31
CA THR A 38 7.88 4.72 6.16
C THR A 38 6.46 4.47 6.63
N LEU A 39 5.60 3.95 5.77
CA LEU A 39 4.19 3.66 6.09
C LEU A 39 4.00 2.26 6.68
N ALA A 40 4.80 1.30 6.22
CA ALA A 40 4.84 -0.07 6.73
C ALA A 40 6.21 -0.66 6.46
N THR A 41 6.65 -1.53 7.36
CA THR A 41 7.92 -2.25 7.20
C THR A 41 7.84 -3.63 7.83
N LEU A 42 8.61 -4.58 7.30
CA LEU A 42 8.82 -5.91 7.87
C LEU A 42 10.25 -6.37 7.58
N GLY A 43 10.99 -6.77 8.60
CA GLY A 43 12.31 -7.38 8.50
C GLY A 43 12.24 -8.89 8.23
N GLU A 44 13.39 -9.48 7.88
CA GLU A 44 13.51 -10.90 7.51
C GLU A 44 13.08 -11.86 8.61
N ASP A 45 13.41 -11.55 9.85
CA ASP A 45 13.12 -12.38 11.03
C ASP A 45 11.87 -11.91 11.80
N GLU A 46 11.13 -10.95 11.24
CA GLU A 46 9.92 -10.41 11.87
C GLU A 46 8.68 -11.16 11.39
N GLU A 47 7.78 -11.52 12.32
CA GLU A 47 6.49 -12.09 11.97
C GLU A 47 5.49 -10.99 11.65
N GLY A 48 4.78 -11.13 10.53
CA GLY A 48 3.75 -10.18 10.15
C GLY A 48 3.45 -10.15 8.66
N PRO A 49 2.54 -9.26 8.26
CA PRO A 49 2.19 -9.09 6.86
C PRO A 49 3.28 -8.30 6.12
N THR A 50 3.83 -8.92 5.07
CA THR A 50 4.82 -8.27 4.21
C THR A 50 4.17 -7.21 3.33
N PRO A 51 4.57 -5.93 3.44
CA PRO A 51 4.06 -4.89 2.56
C PRO A 51 4.58 -5.06 1.14
N HIS A 52 3.72 -4.79 0.14
CA HIS A 52 4.09 -4.87 -1.27
C HIS A 52 3.80 -3.55 -1.98
N VAL A 53 2.68 -3.48 -2.69
CA VAL A 53 2.34 -2.35 -3.55
C VAL A 53 1.26 -1.49 -2.93
N ALA A 54 1.37 -0.17 -3.11
CA ALA A 54 0.38 0.78 -2.62
C ALA A 54 -0.08 1.76 -3.72
N ARG A 55 -1.26 2.32 -3.50
CA ARG A 55 -1.84 3.39 -4.32
C ARG A 55 -2.49 4.43 -3.43
N PHE A 56 -2.39 5.69 -3.83
CA PHE A 56 -3.12 6.78 -3.19
C PHE A 56 -4.51 6.92 -3.78
N HIS A 57 -5.45 7.29 -2.94
CA HIS A 57 -6.83 7.57 -3.34
C HIS A 57 -7.35 8.77 -2.54
N GLU A 58 -7.82 9.80 -3.25
CA GLU A 58 -8.39 10.98 -2.62
C GLU A 58 -9.90 10.77 -2.43
N ILE A 59 -10.33 10.65 -1.17
CA ILE A 59 -11.73 10.37 -0.82
C ILE A 59 -12.59 11.62 -0.68
N ALA A 60 -11.96 12.74 -0.32
CA ALA A 60 -12.54 14.08 -0.25
C ALA A 60 -11.44 15.09 -0.56
N PRO A 61 -11.74 16.36 -0.89
CA PRO A 61 -10.73 17.36 -1.17
C PRO A 61 -9.66 17.46 -0.08
N GLY A 62 -8.41 17.16 -0.43
CA GLY A 62 -7.27 17.13 0.48
C GLY A 62 -7.19 15.91 1.42
N HIS A 63 -8.19 15.04 1.42
CA HIS A 63 -8.19 13.84 2.25
C HIS A 63 -7.76 12.62 1.44
N VAL A 64 -6.50 12.24 1.59
CA VAL A 64 -5.88 11.14 0.85
C VAL A 64 -5.72 9.92 1.75
N VAL A 65 -6.14 8.77 1.24
CA VAL A 65 -5.88 7.47 1.85
C VAL A 65 -4.89 6.69 1.02
N VAL A 66 -4.21 5.74 1.64
CA VAL A 66 -3.36 4.78 0.96
C VAL A 66 -4.02 3.40 0.98
N VAL A 67 -4.11 2.77 -0.17
CA VAL A 67 -4.57 1.38 -0.30
C VAL A 67 -3.36 0.53 -0.61
N ALA A 68 -3.05 -0.40 0.28
CA ALA A 68 -1.86 -1.25 0.16
C ALA A 68 -2.22 -2.73 0.14
N GLN A 69 -1.41 -3.49 -0.59
CA GLN A 69 -1.41 -4.94 -0.58
C GLN A 69 -0.32 -5.43 0.37
N PHE A 70 -0.67 -6.43 1.15
CA PHE A 70 0.23 -7.16 2.03
C PHE A 70 0.17 -8.66 1.70
N SER A 71 1.28 -9.36 1.82
CA SER A 71 1.31 -10.83 1.84
C SER A 71 1.22 -11.33 3.26
N THR A 72 0.39 -12.33 3.46
CA THR A 72 0.25 -13.06 4.73
C THR A 72 0.33 -14.57 4.45
N ASP A 73 0.38 -15.40 5.49
CA ASP A 73 0.31 -16.85 5.38
C ASP A 73 -0.99 -17.35 4.71
N GLN A 74 -2.03 -16.51 4.73
CA GLN A 74 -3.33 -16.79 4.12
C GLN A 74 -3.44 -16.28 2.67
N GLY A 75 -2.40 -15.64 2.16
CA GLY A 75 -2.37 -15.04 0.82
C GLY A 75 -2.36 -13.52 0.84
N ALA A 76 -2.82 -12.88 -0.25
CA ALA A 76 -2.84 -11.44 -0.37
C ALA A 76 -3.96 -10.81 0.46
N GLU A 77 -3.62 -9.82 1.26
CA GLU A 77 -4.54 -8.98 2.02
C GLU A 77 -4.42 -7.53 1.55
N TYR A 78 -5.54 -6.84 1.50
CA TYR A 78 -5.59 -5.41 1.15
C TYR A 78 -6.07 -4.60 2.34
N ARG A 79 -5.41 -3.47 2.57
CA ARG A 79 -5.72 -2.57 3.69
C ARG A 79 -5.80 -1.13 3.22
N VAL A 80 -6.63 -0.35 3.89
CA VAL A 80 -6.68 1.11 3.76
C VAL A 80 -6.01 1.71 4.98
N GLY A 81 -5.12 2.67 4.76
CA GLY A 81 -4.54 3.53 5.79
C GLY A 81 -4.87 4.98 5.52
N GLU A 82 -5.26 5.72 6.54
CA GLU A 82 -5.40 7.17 6.45
C GLU A 82 -4.03 7.83 6.56
N LEU A 83 -3.75 8.76 5.64
CA LEU A 83 -2.57 9.60 5.76
C LEU A 83 -2.95 10.80 6.61
N PRO A 84 -2.35 10.97 7.80
CA PRO A 84 -2.57 12.17 8.59
C PRO A 84 -2.07 13.40 7.85
N ASP A 85 -2.70 14.55 8.14
CA ASP A 85 -2.30 15.84 7.57
C ASP A 85 -0.80 16.10 7.75
N SER A 86 -0.20 16.69 6.74
CA SER A 86 1.21 16.66 6.34
C SER A 86 2.30 16.96 7.38
N GLU A 87 1.98 17.39 8.58
CA GLU A 87 2.99 17.79 9.58
C GLU A 87 3.25 16.75 10.69
N GLN A 88 2.42 15.72 10.83
CA GLN A 88 2.43 14.81 11.99
C GLN A 88 2.49 13.32 11.66
N ILE A 89 2.99 12.94 10.48
CA ILE A 89 3.08 11.51 10.15
C ILE A 89 4.28 10.89 10.88
N ASP A 90 4.03 10.30 12.05
CA ASP A 90 4.90 9.30 12.61
C ASP A 90 4.52 7.94 12.04
N SER A 91 5.47 7.16 11.53
CA SER A 91 5.25 5.86 10.90
C SER A 91 4.54 4.85 11.81
N GLU A 92 4.63 5.05 13.12
CA GLU A 92 3.94 4.22 14.12
C GLU A 92 2.43 4.52 14.24
N GLN A 93 1.90 5.51 13.50
CA GLN A 93 0.53 6.01 13.70
C GLN A 93 -0.45 5.68 12.58
N ILE A 94 -0.03 5.03 11.48
CA ILE A 94 -0.98 4.64 10.45
C ILE A 94 -1.78 3.42 10.93
N THR A 95 -3.07 3.65 11.15
CA THR A 95 -4.01 2.57 11.42
C THR A 95 -4.44 1.93 10.10
N TRP A 96 -4.08 0.66 9.93
CA TRP A 96 -4.44 -0.11 8.76
C TRP A 96 -5.76 -0.84 8.98
N THR A 97 -6.75 -0.55 8.16
CA THR A 97 -8.06 -1.22 8.18
C THR A 97 -8.14 -2.25 7.05
N PRO A 98 -8.35 -3.54 7.33
CA PRO A 98 -8.47 -4.57 6.31
C PRO A 98 -9.68 -4.35 5.40
N ILE A 99 -9.48 -4.51 4.09
CA ILE A 99 -10.54 -4.55 3.09
C ILE A 99 -11.03 -6.00 2.99
N ARG A 100 -12.31 -6.21 3.24
CA ARG A 100 -12.93 -7.53 3.14
C ARG A 100 -13.66 -7.68 1.82
N PHE A 101 -13.21 -8.64 1.01
CA PHE A 101 -13.88 -9.01 -0.24
C PHE A 101 -14.85 -10.16 -0.02
N ALA A 102 -15.96 -10.17 -0.76
CA ALA A 102 -16.88 -11.31 -0.78
C ALA A 102 -16.22 -12.57 -1.37
N ARG A 103 -15.26 -12.39 -2.27
CA ARG A 103 -14.34 -13.41 -2.78
C ARG A 103 -12.92 -12.89 -2.66
N PRO A 104 -11.98 -13.67 -2.12
CA PRO A 104 -10.59 -13.25 -2.05
C PRO A 104 -10.06 -12.86 -3.43
N MET A 105 -9.35 -11.76 -3.49
CA MET A 105 -8.61 -11.33 -4.68
C MET A 105 -7.13 -11.55 -4.41
N SER A 106 -6.43 -12.11 -5.37
CA SER A 106 -4.99 -12.33 -5.30
C SER A 106 -4.28 -11.74 -6.51
N GLY A 107 -2.97 -11.57 -6.41
CA GLY A 107 -2.16 -11.07 -7.52
C GLY A 107 -2.25 -9.55 -7.70
N THR A 108 -2.20 -9.11 -8.94
CA THR A 108 -2.17 -7.67 -9.27
C THR A 108 -3.49 -7.02 -8.94
N PHE A 109 -3.46 -5.89 -8.22
CA PHE A 109 -4.64 -5.04 -8.09
C PHE A 109 -4.43 -3.71 -8.82
N LEU A 110 -5.51 -3.22 -9.41
CA LEU A 110 -5.58 -1.91 -10.04
C LEU A 110 -6.68 -1.12 -9.35
N THR A 111 -6.41 0.13 -9.07
CA THR A 111 -7.39 1.05 -8.51
C THR A 111 -7.63 2.19 -9.48
N ASN A 112 -8.78 2.84 -9.38
CA ASN A 112 -9.00 4.12 -10.05
C ASN A 112 -8.07 5.16 -9.40
N THR A 113 -6.96 5.43 -10.05
CA THR A 113 -6.01 6.45 -9.59
C THR A 113 -6.60 7.83 -9.84
N VAL A 114 -6.62 8.66 -8.79
CA VAL A 114 -6.97 10.07 -8.94
C VAL A 114 -5.93 10.74 -9.85
N ARG A 115 -6.41 11.40 -10.89
CA ARG A 115 -5.58 12.20 -11.79
C ARG A 115 -5.92 13.66 -11.59
N SER A 116 -5.01 14.55 -11.97
CA SER A 116 -5.27 15.98 -11.95
C SER A 116 -6.60 16.31 -12.68
N GLY A 117 -7.49 17.00 -12.00
CA GLY A 117 -8.82 17.34 -12.50
C GLY A 117 -9.92 16.29 -12.22
N CYS A 118 -9.60 15.16 -11.60
CA CYS A 118 -10.61 14.23 -11.10
C CYS A 118 -11.28 14.78 -9.85
N ILE A 119 -12.57 14.48 -9.70
CA ILE A 119 -13.33 14.79 -8.49
C ILE A 119 -12.99 13.68 -7.46
N PRO A 120 -12.62 14.03 -6.22
CA PRO A 120 -12.46 13.07 -5.14
C PRO A 120 -13.71 12.20 -4.96
N SER A 121 -13.52 10.95 -4.59
CA SER A 121 -14.62 10.00 -4.39
C SER A 121 -14.30 9.06 -3.25
N ASN A 122 -15.26 8.87 -2.34
CA ASN A 122 -15.16 7.85 -1.31
C ASN A 122 -15.38 6.42 -1.83
N THR A 123 -15.50 6.26 -3.14
CA THR A 123 -15.66 4.97 -3.80
C THR A 123 -14.38 4.58 -4.52
N LEU A 124 -13.84 3.43 -4.17
CA LEU A 124 -12.65 2.83 -4.76
C LEU A 124 -13.05 1.63 -5.61
N ASP A 125 -12.63 1.62 -6.88
CA ASP A 125 -12.80 0.50 -7.78
C ASP A 125 -11.50 -0.30 -7.88
N MET A 126 -11.57 -1.62 -7.67
CA MET A 126 -10.43 -2.52 -7.72
C MET A 126 -10.67 -3.64 -8.72
N VAL A 127 -9.62 -4.00 -9.44
CA VAL A 127 -9.59 -5.15 -10.34
C VAL A 127 -8.40 -6.02 -9.98
N GLY A 128 -8.61 -7.30 -9.84
CA GLY A 128 -7.56 -8.25 -9.49
C GLY A 128 -7.89 -9.66 -9.97
N SER A 129 -7.00 -10.60 -9.70
CA SER A 129 -7.23 -12.01 -9.99
C SER A 129 -8.09 -12.64 -8.91
N ILE A 130 -9.05 -13.48 -9.34
CA ILE A 130 -9.82 -14.37 -8.49
C ILE A 130 -9.56 -15.78 -9.01
N ASP A 131 -9.15 -16.71 -8.15
CA ASP A 131 -9.04 -18.15 -8.48
C ASP A 131 -8.39 -18.42 -9.85
N GLY A 132 -7.10 -18.12 -9.98
CA GLY A 132 -6.34 -18.38 -11.21
C GLY A 132 -6.51 -17.28 -12.27
N PRO A 133 -6.91 -17.59 -13.52
CA PRO A 133 -6.95 -16.61 -14.59
C PRO A 133 -8.20 -15.72 -14.59
N ALA A 134 -9.15 -15.94 -13.68
CA ALA A 134 -10.37 -15.15 -13.62
C ALA A 134 -10.09 -13.75 -13.06
N LEU A 135 -10.64 -12.73 -13.72
CA LEU A 135 -10.60 -11.36 -13.23
C LEU A 135 -11.79 -11.09 -12.32
N GLY A 136 -11.49 -10.47 -11.19
CA GLY A 136 -12.48 -9.96 -10.24
C GLY A 136 -12.56 -8.46 -10.27
N TYR A 137 -13.74 -7.96 -9.98
CA TYR A 137 -14.02 -6.55 -9.76
C TYR A 137 -14.65 -6.36 -8.40
N ALA A 138 -14.18 -5.36 -7.66
CA ALA A 138 -14.77 -4.96 -6.41
C ALA A 138 -14.93 -3.43 -6.37
N ARG A 139 -16.06 -2.99 -5.84
CA ARG A 139 -16.32 -1.60 -5.53
C ARG A 139 -16.41 -1.46 -4.01
N ILE A 140 -15.57 -0.62 -3.45
CA ILE A 140 -15.42 -0.43 -2.01
C ILE A 140 -15.81 1.01 -1.68
N ARG A 141 -16.58 1.17 -0.63
CA ARG A 141 -16.86 2.47 -0.06
C ARG A 141 -15.95 2.68 1.15
N ILE A 142 -15.18 3.76 1.12
CA ILE A 142 -14.31 4.17 2.22
C ILE A 142 -15.07 5.24 3.00
N GLU A 143 -15.29 5.00 4.28
CA GLU A 143 -15.88 5.98 5.19
C GLU A 143 -14.75 6.67 5.94
N ALA A 144 -14.72 8.00 5.87
CA ALA A 144 -13.79 8.78 6.69
C ALA A 144 -14.17 8.59 8.18
N THR A 145 -13.18 8.34 9.00
CA THR A 145 -13.33 8.17 10.44
C THR A 145 -13.42 9.53 11.13
#